data_289c77d76e5f0e87c388d2856a53269b
#
_entry.id   289c77d76e5f0e87c388d2856a53269b
#
_cell.length_a   1.000
_cell.length_b   1.000
_cell.length_c   1.000
_cell.angle_alpha   90.00
_cell.angle_beta   90.00
_cell.angle_gamma   90.00
#
_symmetry.space_group_name_H-M   'P 1'
#
loop_
_entity.id
_entity.type
_entity.pdbx_description
1 polymer ?
#
loop_
_entity_poly.entity_id
_entity_poly.type
_entity_poly.pdbx_seq_one_letter_code
_entity_poly.pdbx_strand_id
1 'polypeptide(L)'
;MQQINIVISGFTPYEGIDVNPAVLVPAAVAKQWADPAQSQAISEELLQDIAVTVTNVTLPVSFAKAWPTLLEAIEQAKPDIVIATGLKRTSRGILLERCATNLMDAAKPDDAGSPRGSYPASHARQTEGCRQFCFRPAQRRPQ
;
A
#
# COMPACT_ATOMS: atom_id res chain seq x y z
N MET A 1 4.96 18.77 -18.34
CA MET A 1 5.32 18.06 -17.08
C MET A 1 4.15 17.15 -16.71
N GLN A 2 4.38 15.85 -16.65
CA GLN A 2 3.37 14.86 -16.28
C GLN A 2 3.24 14.80 -14.74
N GLN A 3 1.99 14.77 -14.22
CA GLN A 3 1.75 14.59 -12.79
C GLN A 3 1.45 13.12 -12.50
N ILE A 4 2.10 12.54 -11.48
CA ILE A 4 1.82 11.20 -10.96
C ILE A 4 1.49 11.31 -9.48
N ASN A 5 0.32 10.82 -9.11
CA ASN A 5 -0.15 10.76 -7.73
C ASN A 5 0.00 9.33 -7.21
N ILE A 6 0.65 9.18 -6.07
CA ILE A 6 0.90 7.89 -5.43
C ILE A 6 0.27 7.90 -4.04
N VAL A 7 -0.51 6.86 -3.73
CA VAL A 7 -0.91 6.55 -2.35
C VAL A 7 -0.04 5.40 -1.86
N ILE A 8 0.62 5.60 -0.73
CA ILE A 8 1.38 4.55 -0.06
C ILE A 8 0.78 4.30 1.32
N SER A 9 0.44 3.06 1.62
CA SER A 9 -0.20 2.68 2.88
C SER A 9 0.64 1.70 3.69
N GLY A 10 0.46 1.73 5.01
CA GLY A 10 1.03 0.76 5.93
C GLY A 10 0.18 0.64 7.19
N PHE A 11 0.43 -0.39 7.97
CA PHE A 11 -0.38 -0.71 9.14
C PHE A 11 0.24 -0.21 10.44
N THR A 12 -0.60 0.24 11.37
CA THR A 12 -0.20 0.57 12.74
C THR A 12 0.60 -0.58 13.39
N PRO A 13 1.42 -0.30 14.41
CA PRO A 13 2.00 -1.35 15.25
C PRO A 13 0.91 -2.28 15.77
N TYR A 14 1.20 -3.56 15.87
CA TYR A 14 0.28 -4.59 16.35
C TYR A 14 1.04 -5.56 17.24
N GLU A 15 0.31 -6.25 18.06
CA GLU A 15 0.68 -7.34 18.95
C GLU A 15 2.20 -7.62 19.17
N GLY A 16 2.80 -7.00 20.18
CA GLY A 16 4.22 -7.18 20.53
C GLY A 16 5.22 -6.56 19.55
N ILE A 17 4.76 -5.62 18.71
CA ILE A 17 5.58 -4.81 17.82
C ILE A 17 5.43 -3.36 18.22
N ASP A 18 6.46 -2.80 18.87
CA ASP A 18 6.45 -1.39 19.28
C ASP A 18 6.65 -0.45 18.09
N VAL A 19 7.39 -0.90 17.09
CA VAL A 19 7.73 -0.14 15.90
C VAL A 19 7.43 -0.96 14.64
N ASN A 20 6.52 -0.49 13.81
CA ASN A 20 6.20 -1.13 12.55
C ASN A 20 6.85 -0.39 11.37
N PRO A 21 7.83 -0.99 10.67
CA PRO A 21 8.44 -0.37 9.49
C PRO A 21 7.43 -0.01 8.40
N ALA A 22 6.32 -0.73 8.32
CA ALA A 22 5.25 -0.43 7.36
C ALA A 22 4.51 0.89 7.64
N VAL A 23 4.68 1.52 8.81
CA VAL A 23 4.26 2.89 9.08
C VAL A 23 5.37 3.88 8.78
N LEU A 24 6.58 3.57 9.24
CA LEU A 24 7.69 4.51 9.20
C LEU A 24 8.21 4.76 7.78
N VAL A 25 8.34 3.70 6.98
CA VAL A 25 8.88 3.81 5.62
C VAL A 25 7.94 4.61 4.71
N PRO A 26 6.62 4.33 4.63
CA PRO A 26 5.71 5.18 3.85
C PRO A 26 5.72 6.65 4.28
N ALA A 27 5.75 6.92 5.58
CA ALA A 27 5.79 8.29 6.09
C ALA A 27 7.11 8.99 5.72
N ALA A 28 8.25 8.30 5.79
CA ALA A 28 9.54 8.85 5.38
C ALA A 28 9.59 9.14 3.88
N VAL A 29 9.06 8.24 3.05
CA VAL A 29 8.97 8.44 1.60
C VAL A 29 8.10 9.64 1.29
N ALA A 30 6.90 9.74 1.86
CA ALA A 30 6.03 10.89 1.62
C ALA A 30 6.68 12.22 2.05
N LYS A 31 7.38 12.23 3.20
CA LYS A 31 8.12 13.40 3.67
C LYS A 31 9.25 13.79 2.69
N GLN A 32 9.99 12.83 2.20
CA GLN A 32 11.07 13.05 1.24
C GLN A 32 10.56 13.68 -0.07
N TRP A 33 9.43 13.20 -0.58
CA TRP A 33 8.82 13.76 -1.78
C TRP A 33 8.14 15.10 -1.55
N ALA A 34 7.74 15.42 -0.32
CA ALA A 34 7.22 16.74 0.04
C ALA A 34 8.31 17.80 0.19
N ASP A 35 9.59 17.42 0.36
CA ASP A 35 10.72 18.34 0.42
C ASP A 35 11.18 18.69 -1.00
N PRO A 36 11.06 19.98 -1.43
CA PRO A 36 11.40 20.38 -2.80
C PRO A 36 12.86 20.08 -3.18
N ALA A 37 13.79 20.23 -2.23
CA ALA A 37 15.20 20.01 -2.51
C ALA A 37 15.52 18.53 -2.75
N GLN A 38 14.89 17.64 -1.98
CA GLN A 38 15.09 16.19 -2.12
C GLN A 38 14.33 15.64 -3.32
N SER A 39 13.10 16.08 -3.54
CA SER A 39 12.30 15.62 -4.69
C SER A 39 12.90 16.10 -6.02
N GLN A 40 13.45 17.30 -6.07
CA GLN A 40 14.12 17.82 -7.27
C GLN A 40 15.36 17.00 -7.61
N ALA A 41 16.22 16.68 -6.64
CA ALA A 41 17.42 15.88 -6.87
C ALA A 41 17.09 14.49 -7.45
N ILE A 42 16.04 13.84 -6.93
CA ILE A 42 15.58 12.54 -7.45
C ILE A 42 14.98 12.70 -8.85
N SER A 43 14.20 13.76 -9.07
CA SER A 43 13.52 14.00 -10.35
C SER A 43 14.49 14.32 -11.47
N GLU A 44 15.54 15.08 -11.21
CA GLU A 44 16.56 15.42 -12.21
C GLU A 44 17.31 14.19 -12.70
N GLU A 45 17.54 13.21 -11.81
CA GLU A 45 18.29 12.01 -12.16
C GLU A 45 17.41 10.94 -12.85
N LEU A 46 16.15 10.74 -12.37
CA LEU A 46 15.33 9.59 -12.74
C LEU A 46 14.05 9.93 -13.48
N LEU A 47 13.49 11.13 -13.30
CA LEU A 47 12.12 11.46 -13.69
C LEU A 47 12.02 12.81 -14.39
N GLN A 48 12.82 13.03 -15.42
CA GLN A 48 12.75 14.26 -16.22
C GLN A 48 11.30 14.51 -16.68
N ASP A 49 10.78 15.72 -16.42
CA ASP A 49 9.41 16.14 -16.77
C ASP A 49 8.26 15.44 -16.03
N ILE A 50 8.53 14.71 -14.95
CA ILE A 50 7.51 14.08 -14.11
C ILE A 50 7.48 14.72 -12.72
N ALA A 51 6.32 15.24 -12.32
CA ALA A 51 6.07 15.66 -10.95
C ALA A 51 5.36 14.53 -10.19
N VAL A 52 5.89 14.17 -9.02
CA VAL A 52 5.35 13.10 -8.19
C VAL A 52 4.79 13.68 -6.89
N THR A 53 3.56 13.30 -6.56
CA THR A 53 2.95 13.58 -5.25
C THR A 53 2.73 12.26 -4.52
N VAL A 54 3.19 12.16 -3.27
CA VAL A 54 3.04 10.95 -2.44
C VAL A 54 2.17 11.27 -1.23
N THR A 55 1.06 10.55 -1.12
CA THR A 55 0.15 10.59 0.03
C THR A 55 0.37 9.33 0.88
N ASN A 56 0.72 9.53 2.16
CA ASN A 56 0.86 8.43 3.12
C ASN A 56 -0.44 8.18 3.87
N VAL A 57 -0.81 6.91 4.02
CA VAL A 57 -2.01 6.47 4.75
C VAL A 57 -1.65 5.41 5.77
N THR A 58 -1.93 5.68 7.04
CA THR A 58 -1.75 4.68 8.11
C THR A 58 -3.05 3.94 8.35
N LEU A 59 -3.02 2.62 8.22
CA LEU A 59 -4.17 1.74 8.32
C LEU A 59 -4.23 1.08 9.70
N PRO A 60 -5.40 0.96 10.33
CA PRO A 60 -5.57 0.13 11.50
C PRO A 60 -5.47 -1.35 11.14
N VAL A 61 -4.98 -2.19 12.07
CA VAL A 61 -4.97 -3.64 11.90
C VAL A 61 -6.37 -4.19 12.20
N SER A 62 -7.28 -3.93 11.29
CA SER A 62 -8.69 -4.33 11.41
C SER A 62 -9.28 -4.63 10.03
N PHE A 63 -9.86 -5.80 9.86
CA PHE A 63 -10.54 -6.18 8.62
C PHE A 63 -11.69 -5.24 8.26
N ALA A 64 -12.40 -4.75 9.27
CA ALA A 64 -13.55 -3.87 9.07
C ALA A 64 -13.15 -2.43 8.69
N LYS A 65 -11.99 -1.95 9.17
CA LYS A 65 -11.62 -0.53 9.08
C LYS A 65 -10.52 -0.26 8.05
N ALA A 66 -9.60 -1.20 7.82
CA ALA A 66 -8.45 -0.96 6.95
C ALA A 66 -8.85 -0.56 5.52
N TRP A 67 -9.77 -1.32 4.91
CA TRP A 67 -10.22 -1.04 3.55
C TRP A 67 -10.99 0.29 3.43
N PRO A 68 -12.00 0.59 4.26
CA PRO A 68 -12.67 1.90 4.20
C PRO A 68 -11.71 3.08 4.34
N THR A 69 -10.72 2.99 5.25
CA THR A 69 -9.71 4.04 5.43
C THR A 69 -8.85 4.23 4.18
N LEU A 70 -8.42 3.14 3.57
CA LEU A 70 -7.63 3.21 2.33
C LEU A 70 -8.47 3.73 1.15
N LEU A 71 -9.73 3.28 1.05
CA LEU A 71 -10.64 3.70 -0.02
C LEU A 71 -10.90 5.20 0.03
N GLU A 72 -11.14 5.76 1.21
CA GLU A 72 -11.32 7.21 1.39
C GLU A 72 -10.10 7.98 0.88
N ALA A 73 -8.90 7.54 1.23
CA ALA A 73 -7.66 8.17 0.75
C ALA A 73 -7.48 8.05 -0.77
N ILE A 74 -7.86 6.92 -1.35
CA ILE A 74 -7.85 6.72 -2.82
C ILE A 74 -8.84 7.68 -3.50
N GLU A 75 -10.05 7.80 -2.97
CA GLU A 75 -11.08 8.69 -3.52
C GLU A 75 -10.67 10.17 -3.46
N GLN A 76 -9.97 10.56 -2.39
CA GLN A 76 -9.47 11.93 -2.22
C GLN A 76 -8.26 12.23 -3.10
N ALA A 77 -7.26 11.36 -3.10
CA ALA A 77 -6.01 11.57 -3.81
C ALA A 77 -6.08 11.24 -5.30
N LYS A 78 -7.04 10.42 -5.72
CA LYS A 78 -7.19 9.90 -7.11
C LYS A 78 -5.85 9.45 -7.68
N PRO A 79 -5.18 8.48 -7.02
CA PRO A 79 -3.81 8.12 -7.36
C PRO A 79 -3.74 7.33 -8.66
N ASP A 80 -2.62 7.51 -9.37
CA ASP A 80 -2.23 6.67 -10.50
C ASP A 80 -1.65 5.33 -10.02
N ILE A 81 -1.05 5.33 -8.81
CA ILE A 81 -0.39 4.17 -8.21
C ILE A 81 -0.79 4.05 -6.74
N VAL A 82 -1.16 2.85 -6.32
CA VAL A 82 -1.36 2.50 -4.91
C VAL A 82 -0.33 1.46 -4.50
N ILE A 83 0.45 1.76 -3.45
CA ILE A 83 1.45 0.86 -2.88
C ILE A 83 0.99 0.48 -1.47
N ALA A 84 0.64 -0.78 -1.27
CA ALA A 84 0.33 -1.31 0.05
C ALA A 84 1.57 -1.98 0.65
N THR A 85 1.95 -1.55 1.85
CA THR A 85 3.08 -2.12 2.57
C THR A 85 2.61 -2.86 3.82
N GLY A 86 3.30 -3.94 4.15
CA GLY A 86 3.02 -4.73 5.34
C GLY A 86 4.30 -5.31 5.95
N LEU A 87 4.25 -5.65 7.22
CA LEU A 87 5.35 -6.29 7.90
C LEU A 87 5.16 -7.81 7.93
N LYS A 88 6.10 -8.54 7.33
CA LYS A 88 6.24 -9.99 7.49
C LYS A 88 7.47 -10.29 8.34
N ARG A 89 7.26 -10.63 9.60
CA ARG A 89 8.34 -10.81 10.61
C ARG A 89 9.42 -11.83 10.22
N THR A 90 9.07 -12.82 9.42
CA THR A 90 9.99 -13.87 8.94
C THR A 90 10.76 -13.47 7.68
N SER A 91 10.43 -12.34 7.07
CA SER A 91 11.11 -11.88 5.85
C SER A 91 12.50 -11.33 6.19
N ARG A 92 13.48 -11.68 5.37
CA ARG A 92 14.85 -11.15 5.45
C ARG A 92 15.14 -10.03 4.45
N GLY A 93 14.11 -9.47 3.84
CA GLY A 93 14.23 -8.40 2.87
C GLY A 93 12.88 -7.95 2.39
N ILE A 94 12.87 -7.07 1.37
CA ILE A 94 11.65 -6.57 0.75
C ILE A 94 11.13 -7.65 -0.20
N LEU A 95 9.88 -8.05 0.00
CA LEU A 95 9.16 -8.98 -0.87
C LEU A 95 8.11 -8.20 -1.67
N LEU A 96 8.11 -8.40 -2.98
CA LEU A 96 7.06 -7.88 -3.86
C LEU A 96 5.99 -8.96 -4.03
N GLU A 97 4.82 -8.73 -3.44
CA GLU A 97 3.67 -9.61 -3.62
C GLU A 97 3.07 -9.40 -5.01
N ARG A 98 2.94 -10.49 -5.76
CA ARG A 98 2.47 -10.46 -7.14
C ARG A 98 0.97 -10.62 -7.29
N CYS A 99 0.31 -11.08 -6.25
CA CYS A 99 -1.12 -11.34 -6.23
C CYS A 99 -1.70 -10.91 -4.90
N ALA A 100 -2.89 -10.31 -4.94
CA ALA A 100 -3.75 -10.16 -3.80
C ALA A 100 -4.97 -11.08 -3.96
N THR A 101 -5.37 -11.73 -2.87
CA THR A 101 -6.58 -12.54 -2.83
C THR A 101 -7.66 -11.82 -2.02
N ASN A 102 -8.90 -11.90 -2.48
CA ASN A 102 -10.04 -11.36 -1.73
C ASN A 102 -10.45 -12.34 -0.61
N LEU A 103 -9.54 -12.54 0.33
CA LEU A 103 -9.68 -13.48 1.42
C LEU A 103 -9.22 -12.80 2.72
N MET A 104 -10.06 -12.85 3.73
CA MET A 104 -9.67 -12.53 5.09
C MET A 104 -9.19 -13.83 5.76
N ASP A 105 -7.89 -13.91 6.00
CA ASP A 105 -7.27 -15.07 6.64
C ASP A 105 -6.33 -14.60 7.76
N ALA A 106 -6.65 -14.96 8.98
CA ALA A 106 -5.85 -14.60 10.13
C ALA A 106 -5.80 -15.73 11.16
N ALA A 107 -4.60 -16.07 11.59
CA ALA A 107 -4.37 -17.02 12.68
C ALA A 107 -4.78 -16.47 14.05
N LYS A 108 -4.89 -15.14 14.17
CA LYS A 108 -5.26 -14.42 15.38
C LYS A 108 -6.36 -13.41 15.09
N PRO A 109 -7.17 -13.02 16.08
CA PRO A 109 -8.10 -11.90 15.94
C PRO A 109 -7.35 -10.63 15.55
N ASP A 110 -8.01 -9.75 14.80
CA ASP A 110 -7.53 -8.38 14.56
C ASP A 110 -7.72 -7.49 15.81
N ASP A 111 -7.25 -6.25 15.76
CA ASP A 111 -7.36 -5.29 16.89
C ASP A 111 -8.82 -4.95 17.24
N ALA A 112 -9.77 -5.24 16.36
CA ALA A 112 -11.21 -5.09 16.61
C ALA A 112 -11.86 -6.36 17.16
N GLY A 113 -11.08 -7.44 17.38
CA GLY A 113 -11.58 -8.71 17.92
C GLY A 113 -12.29 -9.58 16.89
N SER A 114 -12.09 -9.33 15.59
CA SER A 114 -12.64 -10.19 14.53
C SER A 114 -12.19 -11.64 14.70
N PRO A 115 -13.08 -12.62 14.48
CA PRO A 115 -12.77 -14.02 14.76
C PRO A 115 -11.62 -14.54 13.89
N ARG A 116 -10.92 -15.54 14.42
CA ARG A 116 -9.89 -16.29 13.69
C ARG A 116 -10.55 -17.09 12.57
N GLY A 117 -9.84 -17.25 11.47
CA GLY A 117 -10.26 -18.12 10.38
C GLY A 117 -10.09 -17.52 9.01
N SER A 118 -10.44 -18.29 8.04
CA SER A 118 -10.40 -17.95 6.62
C SER A 118 -11.81 -17.68 6.14
N TYR A 119 -12.10 -16.44 5.78
CA TYR A 119 -13.42 -16.03 5.31
C TYR A 119 -13.31 -15.31 3.96
N PRO A 120 -14.22 -15.57 3.01
CA PRO A 120 -14.30 -14.69 1.86
C PRO A 120 -14.62 -13.27 2.34
N ALA A 121 -13.98 -12.27 1.79
CA ALA A 121 -14.24 -10.87 2.11
C ALA A 121 -15.61 -10.47 1.56
N SER A 122 -16.68 -10.89 2.26
CA SER A 122 -18.07 -10.78 1.81
C SER A 122 -18.64 -9.35 1.84
N HIS A 123 -17.85 -8.37 2.23
CA HIS A 123 -18.29 -6.98 2.29
C HIS A 123 -17.65 -6.05 1.25
N ALA A 124 -16.74 -6.53 0.44
CA ALA A 124 -16.54 -5.87 -0.83
C ALA A 124 -17.84 -6.10 -1.62
N ARG A 125 -18.69 -5.06 -1.75
CA ARG A 125 -19.72 -5.10 -2.80
C ARG A 125 -19.03 -5.71 -4.00
N GLN A 126 -19.60 -6.79 -4.52
CA GLN A 126 -19.24 -7.33 -5.80
C GLN A 126 -19.44 -6.21 -6.82
N THR A 127 -18.49 -5.31 -6.94
CA THR A 127 -18.28 -4.63 -8.19
C THR A 127 -17.83 -5.75 -9.10
N GLU A 128 -18.71 -6.17 -9.96
CA GLU A 128 -18.43 -7.05 -11.08
C GLU A 128 -17.14 -6.55 -11.71
N GLY A 129 -16.03 -7.22 -11.47
CA GLY A 129 -14.72 -6.79 -11.99
C GLY A 129 -13.53 -6.92 -11.05
N CYS A 130 -13.66 -7.40 -9.82
CA CYS A 130 -12.49 -7.72 -9.01
C CYS A 130 -11.76 -8.93 -9.60
N ARG A 131 -11.12 -8.69 -10.74
CA ARG A 131 -10.19 -9.63 -11.35
C ARG A 131 -8.95 -9.63 -10.46
N GLN A 132 -8.47 -10.79 -10.19
CA GLN A 132 -7.20 -11.09 -9.59
C GLN A 132 -6.12 -10.16 -10.19
N PHE A 133 -5.68 -9.15 -9.45
CA PHE A 133 -4.61 -8.26 -9.88
C PHE A 133 -3.29 -9.03 -9.80
N CYS A 134 -2.96 -9.71 -10.88
CA CYS A 134 -1.63 -10.27 -11.07
C CYS A 134 -0.78 -9.20 -11.77
N PHE A 135 0.27 -8.74 -11.13
CA PHE A 135 1.28 -7.92 -11.79
C PHE A 135 1.97 -8.78 -12.87
N ARG A 136 1.73 -8.48 -14.15
CA ARG A 136 2.53 -9.04 -15.23
C ARG A 136 3.79 -8.17 -15.36
N PRO A 137 4.98 -8.70 -15.16
CA PRO A 137 6.20 -7.96 -15.50
C PRO A 137 6.15 -7.61 -16.98
N ALA A 138 6.48 -6.36 -17.31
CA ALA A 138 6.61 -5.94 -18.69
C ALA A 138 7.62 -6.86 -19.39
N GLN A 139 7.17 -7.55 -20.44
CA GLN A 139 8.08 -8.31 -21.30
C GLN A 139 9.03 -7.31 -21.95
N ARG A 140 10.33 -7.45 -21.71
CA ARG A 140 11.34 -6.73 -22.46
C ARG A 140 11.11 -7.04 -23.94
N ARG A 141 10.83 -6.01 -24.73
CA ARG A 141 10.87 -6.17 -26.20
C ARG A 141 12.29 -6.54 -26.57
N PRO A 142 12.51 -7.57 -27.37
CA PRO A 142 13.83 -7.82 -27.94
C PRO A 142 14.21 -6.61 -28.80
N GLN A 143 15.48 -6.20 -28.68
CA GLN A 143 16.10 -5.19 -29.55
C GLN A 143 16.26 -5.76 -30.94
#